data_ccf25593de18cb54c1e731d4c4c339d3
#
_entry.id   ccf25593de18cb54c1e731d4c4c339d3
#
_cell.length_a   1.000
_cell.length_b   1.000
_cell.length_c   1.000
_cell.angle_alpha   90.00
_cell.angle_beta   90.00
_cell.angle_gamma   90.00
#
_symmetry.space_group_name_H-M   'P 1'
#
loop_
_entity.id
_entity.type
_entity.pdbx_description
1 polymer ?
#
loop_
_entity_poly.entity_id
_entity_poly.type
_entity_poly.pdbx_seq_one_letter_code
_entity_poly.pdbx_strand_id
1 'polypeptide(L)'
;MGGVSSNRADVRDFLITRRARITPQQAGLPFYGGNRRVPGLRREEVAMLAGVSADYYTRLEKGNLSGVSDSVLKAIAGALQLDEAERLHLHDLARAANTSPARATRRNVPQQVRPGIQLILDGMTDTPAFVRNGRLDILAVNSLGRALYSPAFAGPARPVNLARFRFLDPAARDFYPDFGESARTTVAQLRTEAGRDPYNTSLTSLIGELSTRSEEFRALWAAHDVRLHRTGRKHFRHPAVGTLDLMFEAMALEADEGLTLTADTAEPRTPSHDGLRLLASWAATHQRERDEGRLA
;
A
#
# COMPACT_ATOMS: atom_id res chain seq x y z
N MET A 1 4.60 17.85 -17.17
CA MET A 1 3.94 18.82 -16.25
C MET A 1 2.98 18.18 -15.22
N GLY A 2 2.74 16.87 -15.22
CA GLY A 2 1.76 16.19 -14.34
C GLY A 2 2.10 16.06 -12.84
N GLY A 3 3.37 15.89 -12.48
CA GLY A 3 3.73 15.47 -11.11
C GLY A 3 3.54 16.52 -10.00
N VAL A 4 3.86 17.78 -10.24
CA VAL A 4 3.74 18.85 -9.20
C VAL A 4 2.27 19.20 -8.94
N SER A 5 1.44 19.15 -9.97
CA SER A 5 -0.01 19.36 -9.85
C SER A 5 -0.68 18.23 -9.07
N SER A 6 -0.21 16.98 -9.26
CA SER A 6 -0.70 15.79 -8.54
C SER A 6 -0.39 15.87 -7.05
N ASN A 7 0.86 16.10 -6.66
CA ASN A 7 1.24 16.17 -5.25
C ASN A 7 0.47 17.25 -4.46
N ARG A 8 0.24 18.42 -5.07
CA ARG A 8 -0.57 19.50 -4.43
C ARG A 8 -2.02 19.07 -4.22
N ALA A 9 -2.60 18.35 -5.17
CA ALA A 9 -3.96 17.83 -5.04
C ALA A 9 -4.02 16.76 -3.94
N ASP A 10 -3.05 15.84 -3.91
CA ASP A 10 -2.98 14.78 -2.89
C ASP A 10 -2.83 15.37 -1.48
N VAL A 11 -1.96 16.36 -1.29
CA VAL A 11 -1.81 17.08 -0.01
C VAL A 11 -3.12 17.74 0.40
N ARG A 12 -3.76 18.46 -0.52
CA ARG A 12 -5.03 19.14 -0.26
C ARG A 12 -6.09 18.16 0.19
N ASP A 13 -6.29 17.12 -0.58
CA ASP A 13 -7.36 16.15 -0.36
C ASP A 13 -7.10 15.32 0.91
N PHE A 14 -5.84 14.99 1.19
CA PHE A 14 -5.45 14.37 2.45
C PHE A 14 -5.77 15.25 3.66
N LEU A 15 -5.31 16.49 3.69
CA LEU A 15 -5.53 17.39 4.84
C LEU A 15 -7.01 17.71 5.04
N ILE A 16 -7.77 17.92 3.97
CA ILE A 16 -9.22 18.16 4.03
C ILE A 16 -9.95 16.96 4.62
N THR A 17 -9.64 15.75 4.14
CA THR A 17 -10.31 14.53 4.62
C THR A 17 -9.99 14.27 6.09
N ARG A 18 -8.74 14.49 6.53
CA ARG A 18 -8.34 14.30 7.93
C ARG A 18 -9.00 15.32 8.84
N ARG A 19 -9.04 16.59 8.45
CA ARG A 19 -9.74 17.66 9.19
C ARG A 19 -11.24 17.39 9.31
N ALA A 20 -11.87 16.85 8.28
CA ALA A 20 -13.29 16.54 8.28
C ALA A 20 -13.69 15.38 9.23
N ARG A 21 -12.74 14.50 9.60
CA ARG A 21 -13.00 13.32 10.46
C ARG A 21 -13.08 13.65 11.94
N ILE A 22 -12.42 14.72 12.39
CA ILE A 22 -12.28 15.05 13.81
C ILE A 22 -13.32 16.08 14.18
N THR A 23 -14.15 15.75 15.15
CA THR A 23 -15.09 16.72 15.74
C THR A 23 -14.36 17.64 16.71
N PRO A 24 -14.85 18.85 16.99
CA PRO A 24 -14.27 19.73 18.00
C PRO A 24 -14.17 19.08 19.37
N GLN A 25 -15.16 18.30 19.77
CA GLN A 25 -15.19 17.58 21.05
C GLN A 25 -14.04 16.58 21.15
N GLN A 26 -13.80 15.80 20.06
CA GLN A 26 -12.65 14.87 20.00
C GLN A 26 -11.30 15.61 20.06
N ALA A 27 -11.26 16.85 19.55
CA ALA A 27 -10.06 17.69 19.61
C ALA A 27 -9.93 18.48 20.94
N GLY A 28 -10.81 18.24 21.92
CA GLY A 28 -10.78 18.94 23.22
C GLY A 28 -11.21 20.41 23.16
N LEU A 29 -11.87 20.81 22.07
CA LEU A 29 -12.36 22.20 21.94
C LEU A 29 -13.73 22.36 22.58
N PRO A 30 -13.98 23.48 23.28
CA PRO A 30 -15.29 23.75 23.84
C PRO A 30 -16.35 23.88 22.75
N PHE A 31 -17.54 23.36 23.03
CA PHE A 31 -18.68 23.51 22.15
C PHE A 31 -19.22 24.95 22.23
N TYR A 32 -18.83 25.78 21.30
CA TYR A 32 -19.50 27.07 21.12
C TYR A 32 -20.77 26.84 20.30
N GLY A 33 -21.92 26.81 20.96
CA GLY A 33 -23.23 26.64 20.34
C GLY A 33 -23.42 27.65 19.20
N GLY A 34 -23.67 27.19 18.00
CA GLY A 34 -23.90 27.95 16.79
C GLY A 34 -24.08 27.05 15.58
N ASN A 35 -24.70 27.55 14.52
CA ASN A 35 -24.99 26.82 13.29
C ASN A 35 -23.68 26.45 12.60
N ARG A 36 -23.18 25.21 12.84
CA ARG A 36 -21.90 24.73 12.32
C ARG A 36 -22.12 24.20 10.90
N ARG A 37 -21.47 24.84 9.91
CA ARG A 37 -21.59 24.46 8.48
C ARG A 37 -20.81 23.20 8.12
N VAL A 38 -19.86 22.76 8.97
CA VAL A 38 -19.01 21.58 8.77
C VAL A 38 -19.01 20.69 10.01
N PRO A 39 -19.15 19.37 9.89
CA PRO A 39 -19.15 18.47 11.05
C PRO A 39 -17.77 18.34 11.70
N GLY A 40 -16.69 18.44 10.89
CA GLY A 40 -15.31 18.37 11.37
C GLY A 40 -14.73 19.69 11.84
N LEU A 41 -13.43 19.72 12.11
CA LEU A 41 -12.71 20.92 12.51
C LEU A 41 -12.76 22.01 11.43
N ARG A 42 -12.81 23.29 11.85
CA ARG A 42 -12.56 24.45 10.98
C ARG A 42 -11.05 24.64 10.79
N ARG A 43 -10.63 25.34 9.72
CA ARG A 43 -9.20 25.65 9.48
C ARG A 43 -8.58 26.42 10.65
N GLU A 44 -9.33 27.39 11.19
CA GLU A 44 -8.92 28.20 12.35
C GLU A 44 -8.70 27.35 13.59
N GLU A 45 -9.53 26.32 13.80
CA GLU A 45 -9.42 25.40 14.92
C GLU A 45 -8.17 24.52 14.79
N VAL A 46 -7.88 23.99 13.59
CA VAL A 46 -6.64 23.25 13.35
C VAL A 46 -5.41 24.15 13.52
N ALA A 47 -5.45 25.36 12.98
CA ALA A 47 -4.36 26.34 13.11
C ALA A 47 -4.08 26.66 14.58
N MET A 48 -5.11 26.90 15.39
CA MET A 48 -4.99 27.14 16.83
C MET A 48 -4.38 25.93 17.55
N LEU A 49 -4.88 24.72 17.30
CA LEU A 49 -4.36 23.49 17.91
C LEU A 49 -2.90 23.20 17.50
N ALA A 50 -2.51 23.54 16.28
CA ALA A 50 -1.15 23.36 15.78
C ALA A 50 -0.20 24.53 16.12
N GLY A 51 -0.69 25.61 16.77
CA GLY A 51 0.14 26.78 17.09
C GLY A 51 0.64 27.54 15.87
N VAL A 52 -0.14 27.57 14.77
CA VAL A 52 0.20 28.29 13.54
C VAL A 52 -0.90 29.31 13.18
N SER A 53 -0.63 30.23 12.26
CA SER A 53 -1.67 31.14 11.80
C SER A 53 -2.68 30.44 10.90
N ALA A 54 -3.94 30.91 10.88
CA ALA A 54 -5.00 30.38 10.02
C ALA A 54 -4.65 30.49 8.53
N ASP A 55 -3.98 31.58 8.13
CA ASP A 55 -3.50 31.78 6.75
C ASP A 55 -2.40 30.78 6.39
N TYR A 56 -1.49 30.51 7.34
CA TYR A 56 -0.44 29.51 7.14
C TYR A 56 -1.03 28.13 6.93
N TYR A 57 -1.95 27.68 7.84
CA TYR A 57 -2.64 26.41 7.67
C TYR A 57 -3.44 26.33 6.34
N THR A 58 -4.14 27.42 5.99
CA THR A 58 -4.86 27.49 4.72
C THR A 58 -3.93 27.31 3.52
N ARG A 59 -2.72 27.85 3.55
CA ARG A 59 -1.69 27.65 2.52
C ARG A 59 -1.26 26.18 2.45
N LEU A 60 -1.06 25.54 3.60
CA LEU A 60 -0.73 24.10 3.66
C LEU A 60 -1.86 23.24 3.10
N GLU A 61 -3.11 23.48 3.52
CA GLU A 61 -4.29 22.77 3.03
C GLU A 61 -4.54 22.97 1.53
N LYS A 62 -4.06 24.05 0.93
CA LYS A 62 -4.06 24.26 -0.53
C LYS A 62 -2.95 23.47 -1.26
N GLY A 63 -2.20 22.63 -0.56
CA GLY A 63 -1.19 21.77 -1.15
C GLY A 63 0.23 22.35 -1.19
N ASN A 64 0.51 23.44 -0.48
CA ASN A 64 1.84 24.04 -0.47
C ASN A 64 2.62 23.63 0.78
N LEU A 65 3.29 22.45 0.71
CA LEU A 65 4.18 21.92 1.76
C LEU A 65 5.66 22.24 1.53
N SER A 66 6.01 22.99 0.49
CA SER A 66 7.41 23.35 0.24
C SER A 66 7.98 24.22 1.37
N GLY A 67 9.14 23.83 1.89
CA GLY A 67 9.84 24.55 2.96
C GLY A 67 9.20 24.44 4.35
N VAL A 68 8.23 23.55 4.55
CA VAL A 68 7.61 23.32 5.87
C VAL A 68 8.58 22.54 6.76
N SER A 69 8.76 23.03 7.99
CA SER A 69 9.62 22.37 8.98
C SER A 69 8.99 21.11 9.58
N ASP A 70 9.82 20.17 10.03
CA ASP A 70 9.36 18.95 10.72
C ASP A 70 8.56 19.26 11.99
N SER A 71 8.88 20.35 12.70
CA SER A 71 8.13 20.78 13.89
C SER A 71 6.70 21.18 13.53
N VAL A 72 6.50 21.89 12.43
CA VAL A 72 5.16 22.25 11.94
C VAL A 72 4.40 21.00 11.48
N LEU A 73 5.05 20.09 10.74
CA LEU A 73 4.40 18.84 10.32
C LEU A 73 3.95 18.01 11.53
N LYS A 74 4.77 17.92 12.59
CA LYS A 74 4.42 17.25 13.84
C LYS A 74 3.23 17.94 14.55
N ALA A 75 3.21 19.26 14.59
CA ALA A 75 2.13 20.04 15.19
C ALA A 75 0.80 19.84 14.45
N ILE A 76 0.81 19.88 13.10
CA ILE A 76 -0.36 19.59 12.27
C ILE A 76 -0.82 18.14 12.47
N ALA A 77 0.11 17.18 12.50
CA ALA A 77 -0.20 15.78 12.75
C ALA A 77 -0.87 15.57 14.12
N GLY A 78 -0.41 16.27 15.15
CA GLY A 78 -1.04 16.27 16.48
C GLY A 78 -2.43 16.88 16.46
N ALA A 79 -2.59 18.06 15.87
CA ALA A 79 -3.88 18.75 15.76
C ALA A 79 -4.93 17.93 14.99
N LEU A 80 -4.51 17.18 13.98
CA LEU A 80 -5.34 16.29 13.18
C LEU A 80 -5.39 14.85 13.72
N GLN A 81 -4.82 14.58 14.90
CA GLN A 81 -4.78 13.26 15.55
C GLN A 81 -4.38 12.13 14.57
N LEU A 82 -3.41 12.41 13.70
CA LEU A 82 -2.96 11.45 12.70
C LEU A 82 -2.33 10.22 13.37
N ASP A 83 -2.68 9.04 12.87
CA ASP A 83 -2.00 7.80 13.25
C ASP A 83 -0.57 7.72 12.66
N GLU A 84 0.16 6.64 12.93
CA GLU A 84 1.53 6.47 12.44
C GLU A 84 1.61 6.46 10.90
N ALA A 85 0.69 5.76 10.23
CA ALA A 85 0.65 5.68 8.77
C ALA A 85 0.39 7.06 8.15
N GLU A 86 -0.57 7.79 8.70
CA GLU A 86 -0.97 9.11 8.26
C GLU A 86 0.14 10.15 8.49
N ARG A 87 0.86 10.06 9.62
CA ARG A 87 2.04 10.91 9.90
C ARG A 87 3.16 10.67 8.90
N LEU A 88 3.50 9.41 8.65
CA LEU A 88 4.52 9.06 7.66
C LEU A 88 4.12 9.54 6.25
N HIS A 89 2.85 9.37 5.88
CA HIS A 89 2.35 9.84 4.60
C HIS A 89 2.44 11.38 4.47
N LEU A 90 2.10 12.13 5.53
CA LEU A 90 2.25 13.61 5.53
C LEU A 90 3.72 14.02 5.33
N HIS A 91 4.66 13.33 5.98
CA HIS A 91 6.10 13.56 5.79
C HIS A 91 6.56 13.20 4.37
N ASP A 92 6.05 12.12 3.78
CA ASP A 92 6.35 11.74 2.41
C ASP A 92 5.86 12.79 1.41
N LEU A 93 4.64 13.28 1.56
CA LEU A 93 4.08 14.36 0.75
C LEU A 93 4.90 15.65 0.86
N ALA A 94 5.36 16.00 2.06
CA ALA A 94 6.19 17.18 2.29
C ALA A 94 7.59 17.02 1.66
N ARG A 95 8.20 15.84 1.78
CA ARG A 95 9.48 15.51 1.13
C ARG A 95 9.36 15.59 -0.39
N ALA A 96 8.28 15.02 -0.95
CA ALA A 96 8.01 15.06 -2.37
C ALA A 96 7.82 16.49 -2.89
N ALA A 97 7.21 17.39 -2.10
CA ALA A 97 7.06 18.81 -2.43
C ALA A 97 8.41 19.57 -2.53
N ASN A 98 9.46 19.05 -1.88
CA ASN A 98 10.82 19.61 -1.89
C ASN A 98 11.78 18.89 -2.86
N THR A 99 11.33 17.81 -3.53
CA THR A 99 12.15 17.04 -4.48
C THR A 99 12.01 17.61 -5.89
N SER A 100 13.15 17.88 -6.55
CA SER A 100 13.11 18.35 -7.94
C SER A 100 12.78 17.21 -8.92
N PRO A 101 12.05 17.49 -10.02
CA PRO A 101 11.69 16.49 -11.04
C PRO A 101 12.90 15.75 -11.66
N ALA A 102 14.05 16.40 -11.75
CA ALA A 102 15.27 15.81 -12.31
C ALA A 102 15.85 14.66 -11.47
N ARG A 103 15.56 14.64 -10.16
CA ARG A 103 15.97 13.55 -9.26
C ARG A 103 15.02 12.36 -9.32
N ALA A 104 13.77 12.60 -9.72
CA ALA A 104 12.72 11.60 -9.85
C ALA A 104 12.87 10.71 -11.09
N THR A 105 13.39 11.25 -12.22
CA THR A 105 13.60 10.49 -13.45
C THR A 105 14.64 9.36 -13.32
N ARG A 106 15.54 9.43 -12.34
CA ARG A 106 16.50 8.35 -12.05
C ARG A 106 15.89 7.10 -11.40
N ARG A 107 14.66 7.17 -10.89
CA ARG A 107 13.98 6.06 -10.19
C ARG A 107 13.21 5.10 -11.12
N ASN A 108 13.03 5.42 -12.39
CA ASN A 108 12.33 4.58 -13.38
C ASN A 108 13.22 3.48 -14.02
N VAL A 109 14.32 3.10 -13.37
CA VAL A 109 15.11 1.94 -13.78
C VAL A 109 14.31 0.66 -13.46
N PRO A 110 14.26 -0.35 -14.37
CA PRO A 110 13.66 -1.63 -14.07
C PRO A 110 14.26 -2.20 -12.77
N GLN A 111 13.43 -2.37 -11.76
CA GLN A 111 13.86 -2.93 -10.48
C GLN A 111 14.09 -4.43 -10.68
N GLN A 112 15.33 -4.85 -10.57
CA GLN A 112 15.72 -6.26 -10.58
C GLN A 112 16.05 -6.71 -9.15
N VAL A 113 15.63 -7.91 -8.82
CA VAL A 113 15.97 -8.54 -7.54
C VAL A 113 17.38 -9.10 -7.65
N ARG A 114 18.24 -8.77 -6.69
CA ARG A 114 19.62 -9.25 -6.65
C ARG A 114 19.68 -10.77 -6.48
N PRO A 115 20.66 -11.47 -7.09
CA PRO A 115 20.77 -12.92 -6.99
C PRO A 115 20.80 -13.44 -5.54
N GLY A 116 21.44 -12.72 -4.61
CA GLY A 116 21.46 -13.11 -3.19
C GLY A 116 20.07 -13.11 -2.53
N ILE A 117 19.17 -12.21 -2.93
CA ILE A 117 17.79 -12.22 -2.44
C ILE A 117 17.03 -13.41 -3.03
N GLN A 118 17.25 -13.74 -4.31
CA GLN A 118 16.67 -14.94 -4.91
C GLN A 118 17.10 -16.22 -4.19
N LEU A 119 18.39 -16.34 -3.84
CA LEU A 119 18.90 -17.48 -3.07
C LEU A 119 18.26 -17.58 -1.68
N ILE A 120 18.00 -16.44 -1.02
CA ILE A 120 17.27 -16.43 0.26
C ILE A 120 15.84 -16.95 0.06
N LEU A 121 15.14 -16.45 -0.97
CA LEU A 121 13.79 -16.92 -1.30
C LEU A 121 13.76 -18.43 -1.59
N ASP A 122 14.70 -18.92 -2.37
CA ASP A 122 14.79 -20.35 -2.74
C ASP A 122 15.09 -21.23 -1.52
N GLY A 123 15.81 -20.70 -0.52
CA GLY A 123 16.06 -21.36 0.77
C GLY A 123 14.84 -21.41 1.71
N MET A 124 13.79 -20.61 1.45
CA MET A 124 12.56 -20.58 2.25
C MET A 124 11.56 -21.65 1.75
N THR A 125 11.82 -22.93 2.06
CA THR A 125 11.05 -24.06 1.52
C THR A 125 9.65 -24.20 2.12
N ASP A 126 9.48 -23.85 3.40
CA ASP A 126 8.24 -24.04 4.17
C ASP A 126 7.48 -22.72 4.39
N THR A 127 7.97 -21.62 3.80
CA THR A 127 7.40 -20.29 3.95
C THR A 127 7.13 -19.69 2.58
N PRO A 128 5.85 -19.46 2.19
CA PRO A 128 5.54 -18.71 0.98
C PRO A 128 6.14 -17.32 1.06
N ALA A 129 6.97 -16.95 0.09
CA ALA A 129 7.62 -15.66 0.09
C ALA A 129 7.79 -15.08 -1.31
N PHE A 130 7.75 -13.75 -1.41
CA PHE A 130 7.99 -13.03 -2.64
C PHE A 130 8.57 -11.64 -2.38
N VAL A 131 9.26 -11.09 -3.38
CA VAL A 131 9.68 -9.69 -3.41
C VAL A 131 8.79 -8.91 -4.37
N ARG A 132 8.30 -7.79 -3.89
CA ARG A 132 7.47 -6.86 -4.66
C ARG A 132 8.03 -5.45 -4.63
N ASN A 133 7.64 -4.64 -5.61
CA ASN A 133 7.85 -3.20 -5.58
C ASN A 133 6.65 -2.45 -4.98
N GLY A 134 6.73 -1.12 -4.92
CA GLY A 134 5.66 -0.26 -4.40
C GLY A 134 4.38 -0.27 -5.24
N ARG A 135 4.46 -0.67 -6.54
CA ARG A 135 3.29 -0.86 -7.41
C ARG A 135 2.61 -2.21 -7.23
N LEU A 136 3.12 -3.05 -6.31
CA LEU A 136 2.65 -4.41 -6.07
C LEU A 136 2.91 -5.38 -7.22
N ASP A 137 3.93 -5.11 -8.05
CA ASP A 137 4.45 -6.10 -9.00
C ASP A 137 5.30 -7.11 -8.24
N ILE A 138 5.04 -8.41 -8.41
CA ILE A 138 5.87 -9.51 -7.91
C ILE A 138 7.08 -9.64 -8.82
N LEU A 139 8.26 -9.32 -8.31
CA LEU A 139 9.52 -9.34 -9.05
C LEU A 139 10.28 -10.65 -8.88
N ALA A 140 10.17 -11.27 -7.71
CA ALA A 140 10.72 -12.58 -7.40
C ALA A 140 9.78 -13.32 -6.45
N VAL A 141 9.77 -14.64 -6.52
CA VAL A 141 8.88 -15.47 -5.70
C VAL A 141 9.47 -16.87 -5.57
N ASN A 142 9.40 -17.46 -4.37
CA ASN A 142 9.77 -18.87 -4.20
C ASN A 142 8.67 -19.82 -4.69
N SER A 143 8.97 -21.11 -4.76
CA SER A 143 8.04 -22.13 -5.27
C SER A 143 6.74 -22.17 -4.49
N LEU A 144 6.80 -22.12 -3.15
CA LEU A 144 5.62 -22.14 -2.29
C LEU A 144 4.81 -20.85 -2.37
N GLY A 145 5.45 -19.70 -2.49
CA GLY A 145 4.77 -18.41 -2.73
C GLY A 145 4.04 -18.38 -4.07
N ARG A 146 4.67 -18.95 -5.12
CA ARG A 146 4.01 -19.12 -6.43
C ARG A 146 2.80 -20.04 -6.34
N ALA A 147 2.89 -21.11 -5.57
CA ALA A 147 1.78 -22.03 -5.34
C ALA A 147 0.65 -21.34 -4.56
N LEU A 148 0.96 -20.65 -3.46
CA LEU A 148 -0.03 -19.92 -2.66
C LEU A 148 -0.79 -18.88 -3.49
N TYR A 149 -0.09 -18.10 -4.29
CA TYR A 149 -0.69 -17.07 -5.14
C TYR A 149 -1.01 -17.59 -6.56
N SER A 150 -1.13 -18.93 -6.74
CA SER A 150 -1.40 -19.52 -8.07
C SER A 150 -2.56 -18.89 -8.83
N PRO A 151 -3.69 -18.45 -8.22
CA PRO A 151 -4.73 -17.75 -8.96
C PRO A 151 -4.25 -16.45 -9.62
N ALA A 152 -3.38 -15.69 -8.94
CA ALA A 152 -2.81 -14.48 -9.50
C ALA A 152 -1.79 -14.76 -10.62
N PHE A 153 -1.18 -15.95 -10.62
CA PHE A 153 -0.23 -16.38 -11.65
C PHE A 153 -0.89 -17.10 -12.84
N ALA A 154 -2.20 -17.32 -12.82
CA ALA A 154 -2.93 -18.01 -13.91
C ALA A 154 -2.93 -17.21 -15.22
N GLY A 155 -2.98 -15.88 -15.15
CA GLY A 155 -2.93 -15.00 -16.32
C GLY A 155 -1.53 -14.91 -16.97
N PRO A 156 -1.45 -14.48 -18.24
CA PRO A 156 -0.18 -14.37 -18.98
C PRO A 156 0.67 -13.15 -18.60
N ALA A 157 0.07 -12.13 -17.96
CA ALA A 157 0.74 -10.87 -17.68
C ALA A 157 1.94 -11.04 -16.75
N ARG A 158 3.07 -10.47 -17.13
CA ARG A 158 4.30 -10.44 -16.31
C ARG A 158 4.89 -9.02 -16.30
N PRO A 159 5.41 -8.57 -15.16
CA PRO A 159 5.30 -9.21 -13.84
C PRO A 159 3.84 -9.32 -13.37
N VAL A 160 3.54 -10.31 -12.52
CA VAL A 160 2.24 -10.41 -11.86
C VAL A 160 2.04 -9.20 -10.96
N ASN A 161 0.91 -8.53 -11.08
CA ASN A 161 0.59 -7.37 -10.26
C ASN A 161 -0.60 -7.68 -9.34
N LEU A 162 -0.38 -7.62 -8.03
CA LEU A 162 -1.39 -7.99 -7.03
C LEU A 162 -2.58 -7.03 -7.00
N ALA A 163 -2.39 -5.76 -7.38
CA ALA A 163 -3.50 -4.81 -7.46
C ALA A 163 -4.40 -5.09 -8.67
N ARG A 164 -3.81 -5.41 -9.85
CA ARG A 164 -4.59 -5.85 -11.01
C ARG A 164 -5.35 -7.14 -10.72
N PHE A 165 -4.69 -8.11 -10.13
CA PHE A 165 -5.37 -9.34 -9.70
C PHE A 165 -6.57 -9.02 -8.81
N ARG A 166 -6.36 -8.20 -7.77
CA ARG A 166 -7.41 -7.84 -6.80
C ARG A 166 -8.62 -7.19 -7.44
N PHE A 167 -8.41 -6.21 -8.31
CA PHE A 167 -9.50 -5.36 -8.80
C PHE A 167 -10.01 -5.71 -10.19
N LEU A 168 -9.28 -6.48 -10.98
CA LEU A 168 -9.62 -6.76 -12.37
C LEU A 168 -9.82 -8.24 -12.68
N ASP A 169 -9.44 -9.15 -11.76
CA ASP A 169 -9.61 -10.59 -11.93
C ASP A 169 -10.78 -11.10 -11.08
N PRO A 170 -11.80 -11.74 -11.68
CA PRO A 170 -12.93 -12.29 -10.93
C PRO A 170 -12.52 -13.31 -9.85
N ALA A 171 -11.47 -14.10 -10.08
CA ALA A 171 -10.98 -15.10 -9.14
C ALA A 171 -10.51 -14.50 -7.80
N ALA A 172 -10.20 -13.21 -7.77
CA ALA A 172 -9.76 -12.55 -6.55
C ALA A 172 -10.84 -12.52 -5.46
N ARG A 173 -12.13 -12.45 -5.82
CA ARG A 173 -13.23 -12.45 -4.85
C ARG A 173 -13.39 -13.79 -4.14
N ASP A 174 -13.15 -14.87 -4.86
CA ASP A 174 -13.18 -16.22 -4.27
C ASP A 174 -11.92 -16.47 -3.46
N PHE A 175 -10.77 -15.99 -3.94
CA PHE A 175 -9.47 -16.18 -3.31
C PHE A 175 -9.31 -15.43 -1.99
N TYR A 176 -9.91 -14.23 -1.86
CA TYR A 176 -9.86 -13.41 -0.65
C TYR A 176 -11.24 -13.36 0.02
N PRO A 177 -11.51 -14.21 1.04
CA PRO A 177 -12.79 -14.18 1.77
C PRO A 177 -13.13 -12.80 2.31
N ASP A 178 -12.12 -12.09 2.84
CA ASP A 178 -12.24 -10.72 3.35
C ASP A 178 -11.90 -9.70 2.26
N PHE A 179 -12.55 -9.84 1.09
CA PHE A 179 -12.23 -9.04 -0.09
C PHE A 179 -12.22 -7.53 0.18
N GLY A 180 -13.23 -7.00 0.88
CA GLY A 180 -13.31 -5.56 1.17
C GLY A 180 -12.15 -5.04 2.02
N GLU A 181 -11.68 -5.79 3.02
CA GLU A 181 -10.53 -5.40 3.84
C GLU A 181 -9.24 -5.45 3.03
N SER A 182 -9.07 -6.49 2.25
CA SER A 182 -7.90 -6.66 1.41
C SER A 182 -7.85 -5.64 0.25
N ALA A 183 -9.00 -5.21 -0.27
CA ALA A 183 -9.12 -4.14 -1.25
C ALA A 183 -8.72 -2.78 -0.65
N ARG A 184 -9.23 -2.42 0.53
CA ARG A 184 -8.82 -1.21 1.27
C ARG A 184 -7.32 -1.19 1.54
N THR A 185 -6.76 -2.31 1.98
CA THR A 185 -5.31 -2.44 2.23
C THR A 185 -4.49 -2.23 0.96
N THR A 186 -4.91 -2.81 -0.17
CA THR A 186 -4.25 -2.64 -1.47
C THR A 186 -4.25 -1.17 -1.91
N VAL A 187 -5.40 -0.49 -1.82
CA VAL A 187 -5.50 0.93 -2.17
C VAL A 187 -4.63 1.79 -1.27
N ALA A 188 -4.64 1.53 0.04
CA ALA A 188 -3.82 2.27 1.00
C ALA A 188 -2.32 2.13 0.73
N GLN A 189 -1.83 0.92 0.34
CA GLN A 189 -0.45 0.71 -0.06
C GLN A 189 -0.08 1.51 -1.31
N LEU A 190 -0.90 1.47 -2.36
CA LEU A 190 -0.67 2.24 -3.59
C LEU A 190 -0.67 3.74 -3.32
N ARG A 191 -1.53 4.22 -2.40
CA ARG A 191 -1.57 5.62 -2.01
C ARG A 191 -0.31 6.04 -1.23
N THR A 192 0.15 5.22 -0.30
CA THR A 192 1.42 5.45 0.41
C THR A 192 2.57 5.58 -0.59
N GLU A 193 2.64 4.68 -1.58
CA GLU A 193 3.68 4.73 -2.62
C GLU A 193 3.54 5.97 -3.52
N ALA A 194 2.32 6.37 -3.88
CA ALA A 194 2.08 7.58 -4.67
C ALA A 194 2.53 8.85 -3.92
N GLY A 195 2.34 8.91 -2.60
CA GLY A 195 2.87 10.00 -1.77
C GLY A 195 4.39 9.98 -1.68
N ARG A 196 4.99 8.79 -1.63
CA ARG A 196 6.44 8.59 -1.56
C ARG A 196 7.15 8.93 -2.87
N ASP A 197 6.56 8.54 -4.01
CA ASP A 197 7.12 8.75 -5.37
C ASP A 197 6.05 9.27 -6.35
N PRO A 198 5.66 10.55 -6.24
CA PRO A 198 4.59 11.13 -7.05
C PRO A 198 4.96 11.30 -8.54
N TYR A 199 6.23 11.09 -8.89
CA TYR A 199 6.72 11.17 -10.27
C TYR A 199 6.81 9.80 -10.96
N ASN A 200 6.37 8.73 -10.31
CA ASN A 200 6.37 7.38 -10.85
C ASN A 200 5.27 7.22 -11.91
N THR A 201 5.64 7.39 -13.18
CA THR A 201 4.71 7.31 -14.30
C THR A 201 4.02 5.95 -14.42
N SER A 202 4.74 4.86 -14.11
CA SER A 202 4.19 3.51 -14.13
C SER A 202 3.15 3.31 -13.02
N LEU A 203 3.35 3.88 -11.83
CA LEU A 203 2.36 3.88 -10.76
C LEU A 203 1.14 4.72 -11.13
N THR A 204 1.34 5.91 -11.70
CA THR A 204 0.26 6.78 -12.18
C THR A 204 -0.58 6.07 -13.24
N SER A 205 0.07 5.37 -14.18
CA SER A 205 -0.63 4.59 -15.22
C SER A 205 -1.45 3.43 -14.61
N LEU A 206 -0.89 2.72 -13.61
CA LEU A 206 -1.62 1.66 -12.90
C LEU A 206 -2.85 2.22 -12.16
N ILE A 207 -2.69 3.31 -11.45
CA ILE A 207 -3.81 3.98 -10.74
C ILE A 207 -4.90 4.41 -11.74
N GLY A 208 -4.50 5.00 -12.88
CA GLY A 208 -5.42 5.39 -13.96
C GLY A 208 -6.18 4.19 -14.53
N GLU A 209 -5.48 3.09 -14.81
CA GLU A 209 -6.09 1.84 -15.29
C GLU A 209 -7.12 1.31 -14.28
N LEU A 210 -6.73 1.16 -13.01
CA LEU A 210 -7.61 0.64 -11.96
C LEU A 210 -8.81 1.55 -11.71
N SER A 211 -8.62 2.87 -11.72
CA SER A 211 -9.69 3.85 -11.54
C SER A 211 -10.71 3.82 -12.68
N THR A 212 -10.26 3.52 -13.90
CA THR A 212 -11.13 3.43 -15.09
C THR A 212 -11.89 2.11 -15.12
N ARG A 213 -11.25 0.99 -14.75
CA ARG A 213 -11.78 -0.36 -14.92
C ARG A 213 -12.48 -0.93 -13.69
N SER A 214 -12.29 -0.34 -12.48
CA SER A 214 -12.89 -0.80 -11.23
C SER A 214 -13.55 0.36 -10.49
N GLU A 215 -14.87 0.30 -10.38
CA GLU A 215 -15.66 1.25 -9.60
C GLU A 215 -15.28 1.20 -8.11
N GLU A 216 -15.08 -0.01 -7.59
CA GLU A 216 -14.66 -0.23 -6.19
C GLU A 216 -13.29 0.41 -5.90
N PHE A 217 -12.30 0.22 -6.81
CA PHE A 217 -11.01 0.90 -6.67
C PHE A 217 -11.19 2.42 -6.66
N ARG A 218 -11.97 2.96 -7.59
CA ARG A 218 -12.21 4.41 -7.69
C ARG A 218 -12.83 4.97 -6.41
N ALA A 219 -13.83 4.29 -5.85
CA ALA A 219 -14.48 4.70 -4.60
C ALA A 219 -13.51 4.67 -3.41
N LEU A 220 -12.73 3.60 -3.27
CA LEU A 220 -11.72 3.47 -2.21
C LEU A 220 -10.57 4.48 -2.40
N TRP A 221 -10.17 4.73 -3.64
CA TRP A 221 -9.14 5.74 -3.93
C TRP A 221 -9.57 7.14 -3.53
N ALA A 222 -10.83 7.50 -3.71
CA ALA A 222 -11.38 8.80 -3.31
C ALA A 222 -11.45 9.01 -1.79
N ALA A 223 -11.39 7.95 -0.97
CA ALA A 223 -11.44 8.04 0.49
C ALA A 223 -10.13 8.54 1.14
N HIS A 224 -9.02 8.59 0.38
CA HIS A 224 -7.70 9.03 0.84
C HIS A 224 -7.16 8.29 2.07
N ASP A 225 -7.55 7.02 2.27
CA ASP A 225 -7.04 6.20 3.36
C ASP A 225 -5.61 5.73 3.10
N VAL A 226 -4.79 5.78 4.13
CA VAL A 226 -3.43 5.24 4.15
C VAL A 226 -3.30 4.25 5.30
N ARG A 227 -2.51 3.20 5.11
CA ARG A 227 -2.24 2.18 6.13
C ARG A 227 -0.83 1.65 5.98
N LEU A 228 -0.18 1.37 7.09
CA LEU A 228 1.04 0.57 7.09
C LEU A 228 0.66 -0.90 6.87
N HIS A 229 1.38 -1.55 5.98
CA HIS A 229 1.22 -2.98 5.70
C HIS A 229 2.57 -3.67 5.96
N ARG A 230 2.93 -3.77 7.24
CA ARG A 230 4.20 -4.35 7.69
C ARG A 230 4.00 -5.76 8.22
N THR A 231 2.95 -5.98 8.99
CA THR A 231 2.61 -7.25 9.62
C THR A 231 1.09 -7.37 9.74
N GLY A 232 0.58 -8.57 9.94
CA GLY A 232 -0.85 -8.82 10.14
C GLY A 232 -1.28 -10.23 9.75
N ARG A 233 -2.57 -10.40 9.54
CA ARG A 233 -3.17 -11.66 9.09
C ARG A 233 -3.76 -11.49 7.68
N LYS A 234 -3.73 -12.58 6.91
CA LYS A 234 -4.38 -12.71 5.61
C LYS A 234 -5.18 -14.00 5.59
N HIS A 235 -6.41 -13.90 5.15
CA HIS A 235 -7.26 -15.05 4.92
C HIS A 235 -7.32 -15.34 3.41
N PHE A 236 -7.14 -16.60 3.06
CA PHE A 236 -7.22 -17.08 1.70
C PHE A 236 -8.19 -18.24 1.60
N ARG A 237 -8.90 -18.34 0.48
CA ARG A 237 -9.59 -19.55 0.05
C ARG A 237 -8.84 -20.09 -1.17
N HIS A 238 -7.88 -20.97 -0.89
CA HIS A 238 -7.02 -21.52 -1.94
C HIS A 238 -7.72 -22.67 -2.67
N PRO A 239 -7.74 -22.70 -4.02
CA PRO A 239 -8.49 -23.70 -4.78
C PRO A 239 -8.05 -25.15 -4.52
N ALA A 240 -6.79 -25.40 -4.18
CA ALA A 240 -6.27 -26.75 -3.95
C ALA A 240 -6.31 -27.19 -2.48
N VAL A 241 -6.18 -26.28 -1.50
CA VAL A 241 -6.03 -26.65 -0.08
C VAL A 241 -7.07 -26.00 0.83
N GLY A 242 -8.04 -25.27 0.28
CA GLY A 242 -9.13 -24.67 1.04
C GLY A 242 -8.71 -23.39 1.79
N THR A 243 -9.29 -23.20 2.98
CA THR A 243 -9.10 -21.99 3.76
C THR A 243 -7.75 -21.97 4.47
N LEU A 244 -7.02 -20.86 4.33
CA LEU A 244 -5.76 -20.61 5.02
C LEU A 244 -5.84 -19.27 5.77
N ASP A 245 -5.51 -19.29 7.06
CA ASP A 245 -5.29 -18.11 7.90
C ASP A 245 -3.80 -17.98 8.17
N LEU A 246 -3.16 -17.00 7.55
CA LEU A 246 -1.71 -16.83 7.57
C LEU A 246 -1.34 -15.49 8.20
N MET A 247 -0.28 -15.48 8.99
CA MET A 247 0.41 -14.27 9.38
C MET A 247 1.35 -13.86 8.26
N PHE A 248 1.55 -12.56 8.07
CA PHE A 248 2.53 -12.07 7.12
C PHE A 248 3.46 -11.05 7.76
N GLU A 249 4.70 -11.05 7.27
CA GLU A 249 5.70 -10.02 7.56
C GLU A 249 6.18 -9.41 6.25
N ALA A 250 6.19 -8.07 6.20
CA ALA A 250 6.67 -7.30 5.06
C ALA A 250 7.93 -6.52 5.47
N MET A 251 9.06 -6.95 4.97
CA MET A 251 10.39 -6.44 5.30
C MET A 251 10.93 -5.61 4.15
N ALA A 252 11.16 -4.31 4.39
CA ALA A 252 11.81 -3.46 3.41
C ALA A 252 13.24 -3.92 3.17
N LEU A 253 13.66 -4.01 1.92
CA LEU A 253 15.04 -4.32 1.55
C LEU A 253 15.85 -3.03 1.53
N GLU A 254 16.61 -2.78 2.59
CA GLU A 254 17.33 -1.52 2.78
C GLU A 254 18.29 -1.19 1.62
N ALA A 255 18.98 -2.19 1.10
CA ALA A 255 19.90 -2.03 -0.02
C ALA A 255 19.21 -1.94 -1.40
N ASP A 256 17.90 -2.18 -1.48
CA ASP A 256 17.10 -2.14 -2.72
C ASP A 256 15.88 -1.25 -2.50
N GLU A 257 16.10 0.06 -2.52
CA GLU A 257 15.06 1.04 -2.20
C GLU A 257 13.77 0.81 -3.00
N GLY A 258 12.64 0.73 -2.29
CA GLY A 258 11.33 0.49 -2.88
C GLY A 258 10.98 -0.99 -3.07
N LEU A 259 11.87 -1.92 -2.72
CA LEU A 259 11.56 -3.34 -2.69
C LEU A 259 11.18 -3.81 -1.28
N THR A 260 10.24 -4.74 -1.23
CA THR A 260 9.76 -5.36 0.01
C THR A 260 9.70 -6.87 -0.19
N LEU A 261 10.36 -7.61 0.69
CA LEU A 261 10.16 -9.05 0.84
C LEU A 261 8.94 -9.27 1.73
N THR A 262 7.99 -10.05 1.26
CA THR A 262 6.83 -10.49 2.04
C THR A 262 6.90 -11.99 2.23
N ALA A 263 6.78 -12.43 3.48
CA ALA A 263 6.72 -13.83 3.87
C ALA A 263 5.38 -14.09 4.57
N ASP A 264 4.70 -15.16 4.17
CA ASP A 264 3.43 -15.60 4.77
C ASP A 264 3.69 -16.87 5.60
N THR A 265 3.22 -16.92 6.84
CA THR A 265 3.47 -18.04 7.76
C THR A 265 2.19 -18.50 8.42
N ALA A 266 2.12 -19.79 8.80
CA ALA A 266 1.05 -20.33 9.62
C ALA A 266 1.56 -20.69 11.01
N GLU A 267 0.70 -20.50 12.01
CA GLU A 267 1.01 -20.96 13.37
C GLU A 267 1.16 -22.49 13.39
N PRO A 268 2.22 -23.02 14.00
CA PRO A 268 2.46 -24.48 14.03
C PRO A 268 1.28 -25.25 14.64
N ARG A 269 1.00 -26.41 14.10
CA ARG A 269 -0.09 -27.31 14.54
C ARG A 269 -1.49 -26.75 14.31
N THR A 270 -1.66 -25.86 13.35
CA THR A 270 -2.97 -25.37 12.90
C THR A 270 -3.37 -25.99 11.55
N PRO A 271 -4.66 -26.01 11.20
CA PRO A 271 -5.09 -26.45 9.86
C PRO A 271 -4.42 -25.70 8.72
N SER A 272 -4.11 -24.41 8.92
CA SER A 272 -3.40 -23.58 7.93
C SER A 272 -1.94 -24.02 7.75
N HIS A 273 -1.27 -24.43 8.83
CA HIS A 273 0.08 -25.00 8.75
C HIS A 273 0.08 -26.30 7.94
N ASP A 274 -0.89 -27.20 8.19
CA ASP A 274 -1.02 -28.45 7.44
C ASP A 274 -1.39 -28.16 5.96
N GLY A 275 -2.24 -27.18 5.71
CA GLY A 275 -2.57 -26.69 4.38
C GLY A 275 -1.34 -26.19 3.60
N LEU A 276 -0.43 -25.43 4.25
CA LEU A 276 0.83 -25.00 3.62
C LEU A 276 1.74 -26.18 3.29
N ARG A 277 1.82 -27.20 4.15
CA ARG A 277 2.60 -28.41 3.87
C ARG A 277 2.06 -29.20 2.68
N LEU A 278 0.73 -29.32 2.58
CA LEU A 278 0.07 -29.93 1.42
C LEU A 278 0.37 -29.12 0.15
N LEU A 279 0.31 -27.81 0.25
CA LEU A 279 0.59 -26.90 -0.86
C LEU A 279 2.06 -26.99 -1.32
N ALA A 280 3.01 -27.14 -0.38
CA ALA A 280 4.41 -27.35 -0.68
C ALA A 280 4.64 -28.66 -1.45
N SER A 281 3.98 -29.76 -1.02
CA SER A 281 4.03 -31.04 -1.71
C SER A 281 3.44 -30.96 -3.12
N TRP A 282 2.30 -30.27 -3.27
CA TRP A 282 1.67 -30.02 -4.56
C TRP A 282 2.58 -29.19 -5.48
N ALA A 283 3.20 -28.12 -4.97
CA ALA A 283 4.13 -27.27 -5.72
C ALA A 283 5.34 -28.06 -6.23
N ALA A 284 5.92 -28.92 -5.40
CA ALA A 284 7.06 -29.76 -5.77
C ALA A 284 6.73 -30.74 -6.91
N THR A 285 5.53 -31.33 -6.91
CA THR A 285 5.05 -32.21 -7.97
C THR A 285 4.90 -31.47 -9.29
N HIS A 286 4.22 -30.33 -9.26
CA HIS A 286 3.99 -29.53 -10.48
C HIS A 286 5.26 -28.88 -11.03
N GLN A 287 6.26 -28.61 -10.19
CA GLN A 287 7.55 -28.12 -10.67
C GLN A 287 8.28 -29.21 -11.45
N ARG A 288 8.29 -30.45 -10.98
CA ARG A 288 8.91 -31.59 -11.69
C ARG A 288 8.25 -31.82 -13.04
N GLU A 289 6.92 -31.82 -13.11
CA GLU A 289 6.19 -32.00 -14.38
C GLU A 289 6.53 -30.91 -15.41
N ARG A 290 6.73 -29.67 -14.96
CA ARG A 290 7.15 -28.56 -15.84
C ARG A 290 8.58 -28.70 -16.34
N ASP A 291 9.48 -29.17 -15.48
CA ASP A 291 10.89 -29.36 -15.83
C ASP A 291 11.05 -30.56 -16.78
N GLU A 292 10.29 -31.62 -16.59
CA GLU A 292 10.22 -32.77 -17.51
C GLU A 292 9.61 -32.39 -18.87
N GLY A 293 8.52 -31.59 -18.90
CA GLY A 293 7.91 -31.13 -20.14
C GLY A 293 8.73 -30.08 -20.90
N ARG A 294 9.81 -29.55 -20.30
CA ARG A 294 10.76 -28.65 -20.97
C ARG A 294 11.95 -29.37 -21.59
N LEU A 295 12.19 -30.62 -21.17
CA LEU A 295 13.27 -31.46 -21.65
C LEU A 295 12.81 -32.42 -22.77
N ALA A 296 11.51 -32.56 -22.96
CA ALA A 296 10.88 -33.31 -24.05
C ALA A 296 10.53 -32.32 -25.21
#